data_d8e1a1da6d0a35c05ffe6b2698138ddc
#
_entry.id   d8e1a1da6d0a35c05ffe6b2698138ddc
#
_cell.length_a   1.000
_cell.length_b   1.000
_cell.length_c   1.000
_cell.angle_alpha   90.00
_cell.angle_beta   90.00
_cell.angle_gamma   90.00
#
_symmetry.space_group_name_H-M   'P 1'
#
loop_
_entity.id
_entity.type
_entity.pdbx_description
1 polymer ?
#
loop_
_entity_poly.entity_id
_entity_poly.type
_entity_poly.pdbx_seq_one_letter_code
_entity_poly.pdbx_strand_id
1 'polypeptide(L)'
;MLTREENEMLTRVGRGTPAGEMLRRYWMPVACAGELTGEKPIKAFRLLSEDLVVYRDRKGRYGVVGERCPHRSASLAFGRVDGEGIRCPYYGWKFDCTGKCLEQPAEPESAGFKDKIKHTAYPVEKLEGLLWAYLGPEPKPLVPRWDVLCWENGKRSIEKHEIYHCNWLQPMENSVDPSHLYWLHGDTAHLHGIVERYEEEDNFIPFEYGIMKQRRTPARKPAEGRQLDQHPLLFPITLRHVFRQRKTDGLLCHNLQIRAPVDDAHTQIYVVYFTPNDNDHSSPDDDAPWEYFPIRNEKGEYRFEHVLVQDAMAWETQGAPADRTEEHLGVGDEGIILLRKILREQIEIVKKGGDH
;
A
#
# COMPACT_ATOMS: atom_id res chain seq x y z
N MET A 1 -18.79 -18.81 -0.63
CA MET A 1 -17.68 -19.55 0.03
C MET A 1 -16.61 -19.88 -0.98
N LEU A 2 -15.35 -19.71 -0.63
CA LEU A 2 -14.21 -20.15 -1.41
C LEU A 2 -13.80 -21.56 -0.96
N THR A 3 -13.10 -22.31 -1.81
CA THR A 3 -12.33 -23.46 -1.34
C THR A 3 -11.09 -22.96 -0.58
N ARG A 4 -10.45 -23.86 0.17
CA ARG A 4 -9.19 -23.54 0.88
C ARG A 4 -8.09 -23.12 -0.11
N GLU A 5 -7.98 -23.83 -1.23
CA GLU A 5 -7.02 -23.54 -2.29
C GLU A 5 -7.28 -22.17 -2.93
N GLU A 6 -8.53 -21.79 -3.16
CA GLU A 6 -8.90 -20.47 -3.68
C GLU A 6 -8.58 -19.37 -2.68
N ASN A 7 -8.85 -19.59 -1.38
CA ASN A 7 -8.47 -18.62 -0.34
C ASN A 7 -6.95 -18.44 -0.27
N GLU A 8 -6.19 -19.53 -0.25
CA GLU A 8 -4.72 -19.47 -0.27
C GLU A 8 -4.18 -18.81 -1.54
N MET A 9 -4.76 -19.11 -2.70
CA MET A 9 -4.37 -18.49 -3.98
C MET A 9 -4.49 -16.97 -3.97
N LEU A 10 -5.51 -16.41 -3.32
CA LEU A 10 -5.76 -14.97 -3.26
C LEU A 10 -5.01 -14.27 -2.12
N THR A 11 -4.65 -14.98 -1.04
CA THR A 11 -4.14 -14.36 0.18
C THR A 11 -2.64 -14.51 0.37
N ARG A 12 -1.99 -15.56 -0.18
CA ARG A 12 -0.55 -15.75 -0.05
C ARG A 12 0.22 -14.84 -1.00
N VAL A 13 1.15 -14.04 -0.44
CA VAL A 13 1.84 -12.96 -1.16
C VAL A 13 3.34 -13.20 -1.36
N GLY A 14 3.88 -14.28 -0.81
CA GLY A 14 5.29 -14.62 -0.94
C GLY A 14 5.70 -14.97 -2.38
N ARG A 15 7.00 -14.97 -2.64
CA ARG A 15 7.56 -15.38 -3.94
C ARG A 15 7.10 -16.79 -4.32
N GLY A 16 6.70 -16.97 -5.58
CA GLY A 16 6.20 -18.25 -6.11
C GLY A 16 4.73 -18.55 -5.79
N THR A 17 4.06 -17.70 -5.01
CA THR A 17 2.61 -17.82 -4.79
C THR A 17 1.82 -17.07 -5.87
N PRO A 18 0.62 -17.54 -6.23
CA PRO A 18 -0.13 -16.94 -7.35
C PRO A 18 -0.40 -15.45 -7.19
N ALA A 19 -0.97 -15.02 -6.06
CA ALA A 19 -1.20 -13.60 -5.81
C ALA A 19 0.13 -12.85 -5.63
N GLY A 20 1.15 -13.45 -5.03
CA GLY A 20 2.46 -12.84 -4.88
C GLY A 20 3.11 -12.52 -6.22
N GLU A 21 3.06 -13.42 -7.19
CA GLU A 21 3.62 -13.18 -8.53
C GLU A 21 2.84 -12.13 -9.33
N MET A 22 1.53 -12.02 -9.13
CA MET A 22 0.71 -10.94 -9.68
C MET A 22 1.07 -9.59 -9.02
N LEU A 23 1.07 -9.55 -7.68
CA LEU A 23 1.30 -8.33 -6.91
C LEU A 23 2.69 -7.73 -7.16
N ARG A 24 3.72 -8.54 -7.40
CA ARG A 24 5.08 -8.09 -7.73
C ARG A 24 5.15 -7.23 -9.00
N ARG A 25 4.20 -7.37 -9.92
CA ARG A 25 4.12 -6.61 -11.16
C ARG A 25 3.60 -5.18 -10.99
N TYR A 26 3.34 -4.78 -9.74
CA TYR A 26 2.90 -3.43 -9.41
C TYR A 26 3.93 -2.71 -8.53
N TRP A 27 4.06 -1.41 -8.73
CA TRP A 27 4.82 -0.56 -7.82
C TRP A 27 4.10 -0.45 -6.48
N MET A 28 4.85 -0.57 -5.39
CA MET A 28 4.32 -0.47 -4.04
C MET A 28 5.12 0.51 -3.19
N PRO A 29 4.47 1.34 -2.37
CA PRO A 29 5.18 2.23 -1.46
C PRO A 29 5.84 1.40 -0.34
N VAL A 30 7.08 1.78 0.01
CA VAL A 30 7.89 1.07 1.01
C VAL A 30 8.33 1.97 2.17
N ALA A 31 8.39 3.27 1.95
CA ALA A 31 8.74 4.25 2.98
C ALA A 31 8.31 5.65 2.55
N CYS A 32 8.19 6.56 3.52
CA CYS A 32 8.23 7.99 3.23
C CYS A 32 9.70 8.42 3.06
N ALA A 33 10.01 9.27 2.07
CA ALA A 33 11.38 9.74 1.83
C ALA A 33 11.97 10.45 3.06
N GLY A 34 11.12 11.16 3.81
CA GLY A 34 11.49 11.80 5.07
C GLY A 34 11.95 10.85 6.18
N GLU A 35 11.64 9.55 6.09
CA GLU A 35 12.17 8.55 7.04
C GLU A 35 13.66 8.27 6.84
N LEU A 36 14.23 8.61 5.67
CA LEU A 36 15.62 8.37 5.30
C LEU A 36 16.47 9.66 5.36
N THR A 37 16.15 10.51 6.32
CA THR A 37 16.93 11.71 6.66
C THR A 37 17.81 11.45 7.86
N GLY A 38 18.81 12.31 8.09
CA GLY A 38 19.70 12.23 9.24
C GLY A 38 20.94 11.34 9.03
N GLU A 39 21.56 10.93 10.15
CA GLU A 39 22.87 10.27 10.15
C GLU A 39 22.83 8.82 9.63
N LYS A 40 21.71 8.12 9.85
CA LYS A 40 21.52 6.73 9.44
C LYS A 40 20.31 6.59 8.51
N PRO A 41 20.44 6.97 7.23
CA PRO A 41 19.36 6.90 6.25
C PRO A 41 19.17 5.46 5.73
N ILE A 42 18.88 4.53 6.64
CA ILE A 42 18.71 3.10 6.38
C ILE A 42 17.51 2.62 7.19
N LYS A 43 16.59 1.89 6.56
CA LYS A 43 15.42 1.32 7.21
C LYS A 43 15.14 -0.09 6.73
N ALA A 44 14.95 -1.02 7.66
CA ALA A 44 14.42 -2.35 7.37
C ALA A 44 12.89 -2.28 7.17
N PHE A 45 12.40 -3.08 6.26
CA PHE A 45 10.97 -3.29 6.04
C PHE A 45 10.72 -4.67 5.43
N ARG A 46 9.47 -5.11 5.46
CA ARG A 46 9.06 -6.33 4.76
C ARG A 46 8.01 -5.98 3.72
N LEU A 47 8.11 -6.60 2.55
CA LEU A 47 7.14 -6.45 1.45
C LEU A 47 7.00 -7.78 0.74
N LEU A 48 5.77 -8.23 0.52
CA LEU A 48 5.47 -9.50 -0.15
C LEU A 48 6.26 -10.67 0.44
N SER A 49 6.35 -10.73 1.78
CA SER A 49 7.09 -11.71 2.57
C SER A 49 8.62 -11.69 2.38
N GLU A 50 9.19 -10.66 1.76
CA GLU A 50 10.63 -10.48 1.65
C GLU A 50 11.16 -9.46 2.66
N ASP A 51 12.19 -9.83 3.42
CA ASP A 51 12.91 -8.92 4.30
C ASP A 51 13.89 -8.07 3.48
N LEU A 52 13.69 -6.77 3.50
CA LEU A 52 14.38 -5.80 2.65
C LEU A 52 14.92 -4.63 3.46
N VAL A 53 15.85 -3.90 2.89
CA VAL A 53 16.37 -2.64 3.42
C VAL A 53 16.25 -1.57 2.34
N VAL A 54 15.63 -0.44 2.69
CA VAL A 54 15.68 0.78 1.90
C VAL A 54 16.72 1.72 2.49
N TYR A 55 17.49 2.38 1.64
CA TYR A 55 18.49 3.35 2.07
C TYR A 55 18.63 4.52 1.09
N ARG A 56 19.16 5.64 1.57
CA ARG A 56 19.55 6.79 0.74
C ARG A 56 21.06 6.93 0.78
N ASP A 57 21.71 6.90 -0.39
CA ASP A 57 23.16 7.04 -0.50
C ASP A 57 23.64 8.50 -0.36
N ARG A 58 24.95 8.71 -0.34
CA ARG A 58 25.56 10.05 -0.22
C ARG A 58 25.33 10.95 -1.44
N LYS A 59 24.92 10.39 -2.59
CA LYS A 59 24.52 11.13 -3.78
C LYS A 59 23.02 11.41 -3.83
N GLY A 60 22.26 11.02 -2.79
CA GLY A 60 20.83 11.21 -2.71
C GLY A 60 19.99 10.17 -3.45
N ARG A 61 20.61 9.11 -4.00
CA ARG A 61 19.90 8.02 -4.66
C ARG A 61 19.33 7.05 -3.63
N TYR A 62 18.18 6.52 -3.92
CA TYR A 62 17.54 5.47 -3.11
C TYR A 62 17.90 4.09 -3.64
N GLY A 63 18.05 3.12 -2.75
CA GLY A 63 18.24 1.71 -3.07
C GLY A 63 17.37 0.83 -2.21
N VAL A 64 16.79 -0.22 -2.79
CA VAL A 64 16.13 -1.31 -2.07
C VAL A 64 16.90 -2.58 -2.34
N VAL A 65 17.41 -3.20 -1.28
CA VAL A 65 18.22 -4.43 -1.35
C VAL A 65 17.71 -5.46 -0.34
N GLY A 66 18.04 -6.74 -0.57
CA GLY A 66 17.78 -7.78 0.41
C GLY A 66 18.40 -7.45 1.76
N GLU A 67 17.71 -7.73 2.85
CA GLU A 67 18.23 -7.44 4.19
C GLU A 67 19.47 -8.26 4.52
N ARG A 68 19.50 -9.51 4.11
CA ARG A 68 20.56 -10.46 4.47
C ARG A 68 21.74 -10.37 3.52
N CYS A 69 22.87 -9.88 4.02
CA CYS A 69 24.11 -9.82 3.27
C CYS A 69 24.48 -11.21 2.70
N PRO A 70 24.77 -11.35 1.38
CA PRO A 70 25.02 -12.65 0.76
C PRO A 70 26.30 -13.34 1.23
N HIS A 71 27.16 -12.65 1.98
CA HIS A 71 28.34 -13.25 2.57
C HIS A 71 27.99 -14.26 3.69
N ARG A 72 27.37 -13.78 4.79
CA ARG A 72 27.05 -14.60 5.97
C ARG A 72 25.75 -14.15 6.65
N SER A 73 24.79 -13.67 5.88
CA SER A 73 23.43 -13.32 6.30
C SER A 73 23.31 -12.26 7.41
N ALA A 74 24.36 -11.46 7.66
CA ALA A 74 24.25 -10.33 8.57
C ALA A 74 23.29 -9.29 8.00
N SER A 75 22.45 -8.69 8.86
CA SER A 75 21.45 -7.70 8.43
C SER A 75 22.10 -6.39 8.01
N LEU A 76 21.80 -5.93 6.81
CA LEU A 76 22.20 -4.63 6.28
C LEU A 76 21.47 -3.47 6.95
N ALA A 77 20.37 -3.73 7.69
CA ALA A 77 19.68 -2.69 8.49
C ALA A 77 20.60 -2.09 9.57
N PHE A 78 21.59 -2.84 10.04
CA PHE A 78 22.64 -2.37 10.97
C PHE A 78 23.88 -1.85 10.26
N GLY A 79 23.85 -1.79 8.93
CA GLY A 79 24.93 -1.28 8.11
C GLY A 79 25.10 0.24 8.19
N ARG A 80 25.93 0.76 7.31
CA ARG A 80 26.10 2.18 7.13
C ARG A 80 26.12 2.56 5.65
N VAL A 81 25.64 3.74 5.34
CA VAL A 81 25.81 4.34 4.02
C VAL A 81 27.27 4.78 3.87
N ASP A 82 27.90 4.36 2.78
CA ASP A 82 29.29 4.64 2.47
C ASP A 82 29.40 5.00 0.97
N GLY A 83 29.58 6.29 0.70
CA GLY A 83 29.60 6.80 -0.68
C GLY A 83 28.31 6.45 -1.44
N GLU A 84 28.44 5.65 -2.48
CA GLU A 84 27.35 5.28 -3.41
C GLU A 84 26.65 3.97 -3.05
N GLY A 85 26.80 3.49 -1.81
CA GLY A 85 26.22 2.21 -1.44
C GLY A 85 26.00 2.02 0.04
N ILE A 86 25.53 0.82 0.39
CA ILE A 86 25.35 0.32 1.75
C ILE A 86 26.46 -0.67 2.08
N ARG A 87 27.10 -0.49 3.25
CA ARG A 87 28.16 -1.35 3.74
C ARG A 87 27.67 -2.25 4.87
N CYS A 88 27.89 -3.55 4.70
CA CYS A 88 27.60 -4.56 5.71
C CYS A 88 28.44 -4.32 6.99
N PRO A 89 27.81 -4.37 8.18
CA PRO A 89 28.52 -4.10 9.43
C PRO A 89 29.50 -5.21 9.83
N TYR A 90 29.34 -6.42 9.25
CA TYR A 90 30.10 -7.58 9.71
C TYR A 90 31.50 -7.69 9.07
N TYR A 91 31.57 -7.80 7.72
CA TYR A 91 32.84 -7.92 6.99
C TYR A 91 33.08 -6.79 5.99
N GLY A 92 32.27 -5.74 6.06
CA GLY A 92 32.49 -4.56 5.23
C GLY A 92 32.15 -4.69 3.74
N TRP A 93 31.49 -5.78 3.31
CA TRP A 93 31.04 -5.88 1.93
C TRP A 93 30.10 -4.73 1.60
N LYS A 94 30.30 -4.14 0.44
CA LYS A 94 29.57 -2.93 0.02
C LYS A 94 28.80 -3.18 -1.25
N PHE A 95 27.54 -2.77 -1.28
CA PHE A 95 26.65 -2.95 -2.41
C PHE A 95 26.05 -1.61 -2.84
N ASP A 96 25.94 -1.40 -4.15
CA ASP A 96 25.21 -0.25 -4.70
C ASP A 96 23.69 -0.52 -4.78
N CYS A 97 22.92 0.48 -5.26
CA CYS A 97 21.47 0.38 -5.40
C CYS A 97 21.00 -0.64 -6.45
N THR A 98 21.90 -1.17 -7.29
CA THR A 98 21.62 -2.25 -8.25
C THR A 98 21.97 -3.63 -7.70
N GLY A 99 22.50 -3.70 -6.47
CA GLY A 99 22.98 -4.94 -5.85
C GLY A 99 24.37 -5.38 -6.28
N LYS A 100 25.08 -4.56 -7.09
CA LYS A 100 26.45 -4.85 -7.46
C LYS A 100 27.35 -4.76 -6.23
N CYS A 101 28.19 -5.77 -6.03
CA CYS A 101 29.22 -5.74 -5.00
C CYS A 101 30.36 -4.80 -5.42
N LEU A 102 30.56 -3.72 -4.67
CA LEU A 102 31.58 -2.71 -4.95
C LEU A 102 32.92 -3.03 -4.27
N GLU A 103 32.86 -3.53 -3.04
CA GLU A 103 34.05 -3.75 -2.21
C GLU A 103 33.89 -4.98 -1.32
N GLN A 104 34.99 -5.69 -1.13
CA GLN A 104 35.17 -6.82 -0.20
C GLN A 104 36.51 -6.64 0.51
N PRO A 105 36.60 -5.87 1.62
CA PRO A 105 37.88 -5.43 2.19
C PRO A 105 38.81 -6.52 2.64
N ALA A 106 38.29 -7.72 3.00
CA ALA A 106 39.10 -8.87 3.44
C ALA A 106 39.56 -9.74 2.26
N GLU A 107 39.11 -9.49 1.03
CA GLU A 107 39.47 -10.27 -0.14
C GLU A 107 40.59 -9.57 -0.94
N PRO A 108 41.57 -10.30 -1.46
CA PRO A 108 42.58 -9.72 -2.32
C PRO A 108 41.94 -9.22 -3.65
N GLU A 109 42.28 -8.06 -4.11
CA GLU A 109 41.78 -7.50 -5.39
C GLU A 109 42.02 -8.46 -6.57
N SER A 110 43.15 -9.17 -6.56
CA SER A 110 43.49 -10.13 -7.60
C SER A 110 42.52 -11.32 -7.70
N ALA A 111 41.74 -11.60 -6.66
CA ALA A 111 40.73 -12.66 -6.68
C ALA A 111 39.55 -12.36 -7.58
N GLY A 112 39.24 -11.08 -7.86
CA GLY A 112 38.06 -10.66 -8.65
C GLY A 112 36.74 -11.19 -8.12
N PHE A 113 36.68 -11.54 -6.81
CA PHE A 113 35.53 -12.25 -6.24
C PHE A 113 34.29 -11.36 -6.16
N LYS A 114 34.46 -10.05 -5.91
CA LYS A 114 33.37 -9.07 -5.88
C LYS A 114 32.56 -9.04 -7.18
N ASP A 115 33.21 -9.26 -8.34
CA ASP A 115 32.55 -9.20 -9.64
C ASP A 115 31.64 -10.42 -9.91
N LYS A 116 31.78 -11.47 -9.12
CA LYS A 116 30.93 -12.68 -9.16
C LYS A 116 29.73 -12.58 -8.23
N ILE A 117 29.67 -11.55 -7.37
CA ILE A 117 28.64 -11.40 -6.34
C ILE A 117 27.66 -10.30 -6.77
N LYS A 118 26.41 -10.70 -6.87
CA LYS A 118 25.27 -9.77 -7.04
C LYS A 118 24.28 -10.00 -5.90
N HIS A 119 23.99 -8.95 -5.16
CA HIS A 119 22.97 -8.98 -4.13
C HIS A 119 21.59 -8.74 -4.74
N THR A 120 20.54 -9.27 -4.09
CA THR A 120 19.16 -8.95 -4.46
C THR A 120 18.94 -7.43 -4.33
N ALA A 121 18.44 -6.82 -5.38
CA ALA A 121 18.10 -5.40 -5.41
C ALA A 121 16.87 -5.18 -6.30
N TYR A 122 16.12 -4.15 -6.00
CA TYR A 122 14.88 -3.81 -6.70
C TYR A 122 14.87 -2.34 -7.13
N PRO A 123 14.29 -2.03 -8.31
CA PRO A 123 14.09 -0.65 -8.73
C PRO A 123 13.31 0.16 -7.68
N VAL A 124 13.75 1.40 -7.46
CA VAL A 124 13.11 2.36 -6.56
C VAL A 124 12.94 3.67 -7.27
N GLU A 125 11.76 4.25 -7.15
CA GLU A 125 11.48 5.61 -7.63
C GLU A 125 10.83 6.42 -6.51
N LYS A 126 11.12 7.72 -6.47
CA LYS A 126 10.44 8.67 -5.57
C LYS A 126 9.31 9.36 -6.33
N LEU A 127 8.14 9.37 -5.75
CA LEU A 127 6.99 10.15 -6.21
C LEU A 127 6.22 10.64 -4.99
N GLU A 128 6.04 11.95 -4.88
CA GLU A 128 5.25 12.60 -3.82
C GLU A 128 5.73 12.31 -2.40
N GLY A 129 7.02 12.24 -2.19
CA GLY A 129 7.56 11.92 -0.87
C GLY A 129 7.41 10.46 -0.45
N LEU A 130 6.80 9.60 -1.28
CA LEU A 130 6.81 8.15 -1.14
C LEU A 130 7.93 7.54 -1.97
N LEU A 131 8.55 6.51 -1.42
CA LEU A 131 9.48 5.64 -2.12
C LEU A 131 8.73 4.39 -2.59
N TRP A 132 8.72 4.19 -3.90
CA TRP A 132 8.03 3.08 -4.55
C TRP A 132 9.06 2.04 -5.01
N ALA A 133 8.84 0.78 -4.68
CA ALA A 133 9.65 -0.33 -5.12
C ALA A 133 8.88 -1.23 -6.09
N TYR A 134 9.59 -1.77 -7.08
CA TYR A 134 9.05 -2.74 -8.03
C TYR A 134 9.79 -4.07 -7.87
N LEU A 135 9.07 -5.14 -7.50
CA LEU A 135 9.64 -6.46 -7.21
C LEU A 135 9.44 -7.47 -8.37
N GLY A 136 8.82 -7.02 -9.46
CA GLY A 136 8.45 -7.86 -10.59
C GLY A 136 9.57 -8.09 -11.61
N PRO A 137 9.25 -8.78 -12.70
CA PRO A 137 10.19 -9.01 -13.80
C PRO A 137 10.44 -7.75 -14.63
N GLU A 138 11.55 -7.71 -15.35
CA GLU A 138 11.80 -6.71 -16.39
C GLU A 138 11.02 -7.04 -17.70
N PRO A 139 10.59 -6.03 -18.47
CA PRO A 139 10.78 -4.59 -18.20
C PRO A 139 9.83 -4.07 -17.13
N LYS A 140 10.34 -3.23 -16.23
CA LYS A 140 9.51 -2.58 -15.22
C LYS A 140 8.52 -1.60 -15.87
N PRO A 141 7.25 -1.53 -15.41
CA PRO A 141 6.31 -0.50 -15.85
C PRO A 141 6.70 0.89 -15.29
N LEU A 142 6.05 1.93 -15.78
CA LEU A 142 6.15 3.26 -15.18
C LEU A 142 5.44 3.29 -13.82
N VAL A 143 5.96 4.11 -12.89
CA VAL A 143 5.24 4.40 -11.63
C VAL A 143 3.90 5.05 -11.96
N PRO A 144 2.77 4.55 -11.41
CA PRO A 144 1.46 5.10 -11.71
C PRO A 144 1.32 6.54 -11.20
N ARG A 145 0.98 7.45 -12.10
CA ARG A 145 0.78 8.86 -11.80
C ARG A 145 -0.71 9.16 -11.64
N TRP A 146 -1.30 8.62 -10.55
CA TRP A 146 -2.68 8.93 -10.22
C TRP A 146 -2.87 10.42 -9.93
N ASP A 147 -4.08 10.91 -10.16
CA ASP A 147 -4.47 12.32 -10.02
C ASP A 147 -4.01 12.95 -8.69
N VAL A 148 -4.30 12.31 -7.55
CA VAL A 148 -3.92 12.79 -6.21
C VAL A 148 -2.40 12.90 -6.04
N LEU A 149 -1.63 12.06 -6.74
CA LEU A 149 -0.16 12.11 -6.71
C LEU A 149 0.43 13.20 -7.64
N CYS A 150 -0.36 13.75 -8.57
CA CYS A 150 0.17 14.61 -9.62
C CYS A 150 -0.47 16.00 -9.68
N TRP A 151 -1.56 16.25 -8.97
CA TRP A 151 -2.15 17.58 -8.89
C TRP A 151 -1.23 18.55 -8.17
N GLU A 152 -1.14 19.79 -8.70
CA GLU A 152 -0.20 20.78 -8.22
C GLU A 152 -0.85 21.90 -7.40
N ASN A 153 -2.12 22.26 -7.70
CA ASN A 153 -2.82 23.37 -7.04
C ASN A 153 -3.52 22.90 -5.77
N GLY A 154 -2.76 22.78 -4.69
CA GLY A 154 -3.27 22.33 -3.40
C GLY A 154 -2.21 21.87 -2.44
N LYS A 155 -2.67 21.43 -1.29
CA LYS A 155 -1.82 20.91 -0.21
C LYS A 155 -1.89 19.39 -0.15
N ARG A 156 -0.72 18.76 -0.11
CA ARG A 156 -0.55 17.30 0.03
C ARG A 156 0.02 16.94 1.38
N SER A 157 -0.38 15.79 1.92
CA SER A 157 0.21 15.18 3.12
C SER A 157 0.06 13.67 3.07
N ILE A 158 0.90 12.97 3.84
CA ILE A 158 0.92 11.51 3.89
C ILE A 158 0.73 11.08 5.34
N GLU A 159 -0.18 10.14 5.57
CA GLU A 159 -0.23 9.35 6.80
C GLU A 159 0.34 7.95 6.50
N LYS A 160 1.34 7.56 7.28
CA LYS A 160 1.83 6.20 7.34
C LYS A 160 1.27 5.54 8.58
N HIS A 161 0.36 4.62 8.39
CA HIS A 161 -0.31 3.97 9.50
C HIS A 161 0.58 2.94 10.20
N GLU A 162 0.24 2.60 11.44
CA GLU A 162 0.70 1.39 12.11
C GLU A 162 0.41 0.17 11.24
N ILE A 163 1.22 -0.88 11.32
CA ILE A 163 0.98 -2.11 10.55
C ILE A 163 -0.31 -2.77 11.05
N TYR A 164 -1.19 -3.09 10.12
CA TYR A 164 -2.44 -3.80 10.37
C TYR A 164 -2.19 -5.31 10.42
N HIS A 165 -2.75 -5.98 11.42
CA HIS A 165 -2.69 -7.43 11.59
C HIS A 165 -3.81 -8.12 10.79
N CYS A 166 -3.85 -7.87 9.51
CA CYS A 166 -4.80 -8.48 8.57
C CYS A 166 -4.12 -8.71 7.21
N ASN A 167 -4.66 -9.65 6.45
CA ASN A 167 -4.22 -9.86 5.08
C ASN A 167 -4.65 -8.69 4.18
N TRP A 168 -3.85 -8.39 3.16
CA TRP A 168 -4.10 -7.29 2.20
C TRP A 168 -5.48 -7.32 1.54
N LEU A 169 -6.05 -8.52 1.36
CA LEU A 169 -7.32 -8.70 0.68
C LEU A 169 -8.51 -8.17 1.51
N GLN A 170 -8.45 -8.26 2.86
CA GLN A 170 -9.53 -7.81 3.74
C GLN A 170 -9.83 -6.30 3.57
N PRO A 171 -8.86 -5.37 3.62
CA PRO A 171 -9.14 -3.97 3.36
C PRO A 171 -9.50 -3.69 1.89
N MET A 172 -9.10 -4.54 0.94
CA MET A 172 -9.52 -4.39 -0.45
C MET A 172 -10.96 -4.82 -0.67
N GLU A 173 -11.42 -5.89 -0.01
CA GLU A 173 -12.82 -6.33 -0.01
C GLU A 173 -13.72 -5.29 0.65
N ASN A 174 -13.33 -4.74 1.78
CA ASN A 174 -14.04 -3.65 2.45
C ASN A 174 -14.19 -2.41 1.54
N SER A 175 -13.22 -2.13 0.67
CA SER A 175 -13.27 -0.98 -0.24
C SER A 175 -14.34 -1.08 -1.32
N VAL A 176 -14.82 -2.27 -1.62
CA VAL A 176 -15.93 -2.54 -2.55
C VAL A 176 -17.21 -2.98 -1.83
N ASP A 177 -17.24 -2.82 -0.50
CA ASP A 177 -18.44 -3.01 0.31
C ASP A 177 -18.96 -1.65 0.80
N PRO A 178 -20.09 -1.17 0.33
CA PRO A 178 -20.69 0.07 0.83
C PRO A 178 -21.48 -0.13 2.13
N SER A 179 -21.97 -1.33 2.40
CA SER A 179 -22.90 -1.61 3.50
C SER A 179 -22.30 -1.37 4.88
N HIS A 180 -20.98 -1.67 5.06
CA HIS A 180 -20.30 -1.44 6.33
C HIS A 180 -20.28 0.02 6.76
N LEU A 181 -20.26 0.96 5.79
CA LEU A 181 -20.24 2.40 6.09
C LEU A 181 -21.41 2.83 6.97
N TYR A 182 -22.56 2.23 6.73
CA TYR A 182 -23.79 2.54 7.48
C TYR A 182 -23.73 2.03 8.91
N TRP A 183 -23.28 0.79 9.11
CA TRP A 183 -23.30 0.12 10.40
C TRP A 183 -22.04 0.39 11.22
N LEU A 184 -20.88 0.26 10.62
CA LEU A 184 -19.60 0.39 11.31
C LEU A 184 -19.30 1.85 11.67
N HIS A 185 -19.62 2.80 10.78
CA HIS A 185 -19.29 4.22 10.93
C HIS A 185 -20.49 5.08 11.34
N GLY A 186 -21.67 4.49 11.46
CA GLY A 186 -22.93 5.22 11.71
C GLY A 186 -22.89 6.13 12.93
N ASP A 187 -22.24 5.69 14.00
CA ASP A 187 -22.17 6.43 15.25
C ASP A 187 -21.08 7.54 15.27
N THR A 188 -20.06 7.43 14.45
CA THR A 188 -18.88 8.31 14.52
C THR A 188 -18.65 9.15 13.28
N ALA A 189 -18.96 8.64 12.09
CA ALA A 189 -18.67 9.30 10.84
C ALA A 189 -19.66 10.39 10.45
N HIS A 190 -20.48 10.86 11.39
CA HIS A 190 -21.46 11.91 11.12
C HIS A 190 -22.54 11.49 10.10
N LEU A 191 -22.74 10.22 9.95
CA LEU A 191 -23.89 9.64 9.31
C LEU A 191 -25.11 9.66 10.24
N HIS A 192 -24.94 10.11 11.49
CA HIS A 192 -26.02 10.36 12.44
C HIS A 192 -27.16 11.16 11.81
N GLY A 193 -28.34 10.60 11.84
CA GLY A 193 -29.54 11.24 11.31
C GLY A 193 -29.64 11.24 9.80
N ILE A 194 -28.76 10.50 9.07
CA ILE A 194 -28.86 10.42 7.63
C ILE A 194 -29.98 9.48 7.22
N VAL A 195 -30.12 8.32 7.91
CA VAL A 195 -31.14 7.35 7.53
C VAL A 195 -31.56 6.51 8.73
N GLU A 196 -32.85 6.45 9.03
CA GLU A 196 -33.42 5.44 9.95
C GLU A 196 -33.46 4.04 9.31
N ARG A 197 -33.12 3.94 8.02
CA ARG A 197 -33.22 2.72 7.23
C ARG A 197 -32.14 2.72 6.15
N TYR A 198 -31.45 1.58 5.97
CA TYR A 198 -30.53 1.38 4.87
C TYR A 198 -31.30 1.37 3.53
N GLU A 199 -31.11 2.39 2.71
CA GLU A 199 -31.74 2.53 1.41
C GLU A 199 -30.69 3.03 0.40
N GLU A 200 -29.71 2.18 0.08
CA GLU A 200 -28.72 2.49 -0.95
C GLU A 200 -28.95 1.63 -2.20
N GLU A 201 -28.59 2.19 -3.34
CA GLU A 201 -28.47 1.46 -4.60
C GLU A 201 -27.00 1.46 -4.98
N ASP A 202 -26.40 0.29 -4.97
CA ASP A 202 -24.99 0.10 -5.28
C ASP A 202 -24.83 -0.46 -6.68
N ASN A 203 -23.75 -0.04 -7.36
CA ASN A 203 -23.36 -0.55 -8.65
C ASN A 203 -21.85 -0.64 -8.75
N PHE A 204 -21.35 -1.72 -9.33
CA PHE A 204 -19.93 -2.02 -9.47
C PHE A 204 -19.58 -2.21 -10.93
N ILE A 205 -18.85 -1.26 -11.50
CA ILE A 205 -18.52 -1.22 -12.92
C ILE A 205 -17.03 -1.51 -13.10
N PRO A 206 -16.65 -2.64 -13.71
CA PRO A 206 -15.27 -2.87 -14.11
C PRO A 206 -14.80 -1.81 -15.11
N PHE A 207 -13.58 -1.32 -14.97
CA PHE A 207 -12.94 -0.43 -15.93
C PHE A 207 -11.44 -0.77 -16.03
N GLU A 208 -10.74 -0.13 -16.95
CA GLU A 208 -9.34 -0.44 -17.28
C GLU A 208 -8.41 -0.58 -16.07
N TYR A 209 -8.61 0.24 -15.04
CA TYR A 209 -7.74 0.27 -13.85
C TYR A 209 -8.35 -0.38 -12.60
N GLY A 210 -9.50 -1.04 -12.71
CA GLY A 210 -10.11 -1.68 -11.54
C GLY A 210 -11.62 -1.72 -11.50
N ILE A 211 -12.23 -1.27 -10.39
CA ILE A 211 -13.68 -1.28 -10.17
C ILE A 211 -14.14 0.12 -9.76
N MET A 212 -15.10 0.68 -10.49
CA MET A 212 -15.82 1.88 -10.07
C MET A 212 -16.98 1.45 -9.16
N LYS A 213 -16.86 1.70 -7.86
CA LYS A 213 -17.98 1.60 -6.93
C LYS A 213 -18.83 2.86 -7.03
N GLN A 214 -20.10 2.71 -7.40
CA GLN A 214 -21.10 3.76 -7.40
C GLN A 214 -22.12 3.47 -6.30
N ARG A 215 -22.46 4.49 -5.54
CA ARG A 215 -23.42 4.43 -4.46
C ARG A 215 -24.42 5.56 -4.58
N ARG A 216 -25.69 5.25 -4.60
CA ARG A 216 -26.78 6.24 -4.56
C ARG A 216 -27.40 6.26 -3.18
N THR A 217 -27.12 7.31 -2.44
CA THR A 217 -27.71 7.51 -1.11
C THR A 217 -28.99 8.34 -1.18
N PRO A 218 -29.92 8.14 -0.23
CA PRO A 218 -31.08 9.01 -0.10
C PRO A 218 -30.67 10.48 0.06
N ALA A 219 -31.55 11.38 -0.40
CA ALA A 219 -31.36 12.81 -0.21
C ALA A 219 -31.32 13.16 1.29
N ARG A 220 -30.32 13.90 1.72
CA ARG A 220 -30.27 14.45 3.09
C ARG A 220 -31.36 15.46 3.35
N LYS A 221 -31.78 16.15 2.32
CA LYS A 221 -32.93 17.09 2.30
C LYS A 221 -33.75 16.81 1.06
N PRO A 222 -35.08 16.90 1.13
CA PRO A 222 -35.96 16.63 0.00
C PRO A 222 -35.61 17.41 -1.27
N ALA A 223 -35.04 18.61 -1.13
CA ALA A 223 -34.67 19.48 -2.25
C ALA A 223 -33.35 19.08 -2.95
N GLU A 224 -32.50 18.23 -2.33
CA GLU A 224 -31.17 17.90 -2.84
C GLU A 224 -31.17 16.70 -3.79
N GLY A 225 -32.24 15.91 -3.81
CA GLY A 225 -32.28 14.67 -4.58
C GLY A 225 -31.33 13.61 -4.06
N ARG A 226 -31.36 12.42 -4.65
CA ARG A 226 -30.38 11.35 -4.34
C ARG A 226 -28.97 11.76 -4.75
N GLN A 227 -28.00 11.51 -3.89
CA GLN A 227 -26.59 11.79 -4.16
C GLN A 227 -25.93 10.56 -4.77
N LEU A 228 -25.08 10.75 -5.76
CA LEU A 228 -24.25 9.71 -6.35
C LEU A 228 -22.81 9.91 -5.89
N ASP A 229 -22.31 8.95 -5.12
CA ASP A 229 -20.91 8.84 -4.76
C ASP A 229 -20.21 7.83 -5.68
N GLN A 230 -18.99 8.15 -6.11
CA GLN A 230 -18.18 7.29 -6.97
C GLN A 230 -16.78 7.17 -6.41
N HIS A 231 -16.38 5.95 -6.10
CA HIS A 231 -15.06 5.66 -5.54
C HIS A 231 -14.39 4.54 -6.36
N PRO A 232 -13.38 4.86 -7.18
CA PRO A 232 -12.65 3.83 -7.90
C PRO A 232 -11.71 3.06 -6.97
N LEU A 233 -11.84 1.73 -7.00
CA LEU A 233 -10.83 0.82 -6.54
C LEU A 233 -9.82 0.64 -7.66
N LEU A 234 -8.61 1.16 -7.47
CA LEU A 234 -7.49 1.05 -8.40
C LEU A 234 -6.69 -0.21 -8.09
N PHE A 235 -6.58 -1.07 -9.08
CA PHE A 235 -5.97 -2.37 -8.92
C PHE A 235 -4.47 -2.30 -8.67
N PRO A 236 -3.89 -3.19 -7.87
CA PRO A 236 -4.58 -4.18 -7.03
C PRO A 236 -4.82 -3.71 -5.59
N ILE A 237 -4.22 -2.59 -5.12
CA ILE A 237 -4.06 -2.28 -3.69
C ILE A 237 -4.51 -0.88 -3.29
N THR A 238 -5.21 -0.14 -4.15
CA THR A 238 -5.46 1.29 -3.90
C THR A 238 -6.95 1.63 -3.97
N LEU A 239 -7.45 2.32 -2.96
CA LEU A 239 -8.76 2.98 -3.00
C LEU A 239 -8.56 4.47 -3.25
N ARG A 240 -9.22 5.01 -4.26
CA ARG A 240 -9.35 6.43 -4.52
C ARG A 240 -10.64 6.94 -3.87
N HIS A 241 -10.53 7.83 -2.90
CA HIS A 241 -11.67 8.31 -2.13
C HIS A 241 -11.74 9.85 -2.12
N VAL A 242 -12.93 10.39 -1.97
CA VAL A 242 -13.19 11.84 -1.85
C VAL A 242 -14.17 12.08 -0.71
N PHE A 243 -13.89 13.04 0.14
CA PHE A 243 -14.81 13.43 1.20
C PHE A 243 -14.72 14.94 1.48
N ARG A 244 -15.74 15.48 2.14
CA ARG A 244 -15.74 16.87 2.59
C ARG A 244 -15.17 16.95 3.99
N GLN A 245 -14.08 17.70 4.17
CA GLN A 245 -13.53 17.96 5.49
C GLN A 245 -14.37 18.99 6.24
N ARG A 246 -14.80 18.66 7.46
CA ARG A 246 -15.55 19.62 8.30
C ARG A 246 -14.68 20.75 8.82
N LYS A 247 -13.39 20.47 9.09
CA LYS A 247 -12.45 21.45 9.65
C LYS A 247 -11.98 22.52 8.65
N THR A 248 -12.28 22.36 7.37
CA THR A 248 -11.82 23.22 6.27
C THR A 248 -12.97 23.82 5.48
N ASP A 249 -14.02 24.30 6.14
CA ASP A 249 -15.19 24.94 5.52
C ASP A 249 -15.86 24.11 4.41
N GLY A 250 -15.77 22.80 4.51
CA GLY A 250 -16.39 21.86 3.56
C GLY A 250 -15.62 21.67 2.27
N LEU A 251 -14.34 22.04 2.21
CA LEU A 251 -13.46 21.74 1.07
C LEU A 251 -13.41 20.24 0.80
N LEU A 252 -13.33 19.88 -0.48
CA LEU A 252 -13.12 18.50 -0.88
C LEU A 252 -11.69 18.09 -0.52
N CYS A 253 -11.57 16.98 0.17
CA CYS A 253 -10.31 16.30 0.38
C CYS A 253 -10.30 15.02 -0.44
N HIS A 254 -9.30 14.88 -1.26
CA HIS A 254 -9.06 13.70 -2.08
C HIS A 254 -8.01 12.83 -1.41
N ASN A 255 -8.17 11.51 -1.40
CA ASN A 255 -7.12 10.66 -0.91
C ASN A 255 -6.92 9.38 -1.75
N LEU A 256 -5.72 8.84 -1.63
CA LEU A 256 -5.37 7.49 -2.04
C LEU A 256 -5.02 6.70 -0.80
N GLN A 257 -5.73 5.62 -0.56
CA GLN A 257 -5.43 4.66 0.50
C GLN A 257 -4.75 3.45 -0.13
N ILE A 258 -3.45 3.32 0.06
CA ILE A 258 -2.61 2.30 -0.57
C ILE A 258 -2.28 1.22 0.45
N ARG A 259 -2.63 -0.03 0.18
CA ARG A 259 -2.53 -1.18 1.09
C ARG A 259 -1.43 -2.12 0.62
N ALA A 260 -0.20 -1.84 1.00
CA ALA A 260 0.96 -2.65 0.65
C ALA A 260 1.01 -3.94 1.49
N PRO A 261 0.99 -5.13 0.87
CA PRO A 261 1.10 -6.39 1.60
C PRO A 261 2.48 -6.56 2.22
N VAL A 262 2.58 -6.61 3.53
CA VAL A 262 3.83 -6.91 4.25
C VAL A 262 4.16 -8.39 4.11
N ASP A 263 3.21 -9.22 4.50
CA ASP A 263 3.21 -10.68 4.36
C ASP A 263 1.76 -11.20 4.33
N ASP A 264 1.58 -12.51 4.47
CA ASP A 264 0.26 -13.14 4.40
C ASP A 264 -0.72 -12.67 5.49
N ALA A 265 -0.21 -12.10 6.59
CA ALA A 265 -0.98 -11.73 7.78
C ALA A 265 -0.92 -10.24 8.14
N HIS A 266 -0.12 -9.45 7.43
CA HIS A 266 0.11 -8.04 7.76
C HIS A 266 0.02 -7.14 6.54
N THR A 267 -0.54 -5.96 6.73
CA THR A 267 -0.69 -4.93 5.68
C THR A 267 -0.19 -3.57 6.18
N GLN A 268 0.64 -2.90 5.39
CA GLN A 268 1.03 -1.52 5.63
C GLN A 268 0.13 -0.60 4.82
N ILE A 269 -0.49 0.39 5.48
CA ILE A 269 -1.32 1.38 4.79
C ILE A 269 -0.60 2.73 4.75
N TYR A 270 -0.60 3.34 3.55
CA TYR A 270 -0.24 4.72 3.32
C TYR A 270 -1.47 5.46 2.81
N VAL A 271 -1.78 6.60 3.40
CA VAL A 271 -2.86 7.47 2.93
C VAL A 271 -2.26 8.78 2.45
N VAL A 272 -2.41 9.05 1.15
CA VAL A 272 -1.99 10.32 0.56
C VAL A 272 -3.22 11.21 0.45
N TYR A 273 -3.20 12.34 1.12
CA TYR A 273 -4.26 13.36 1.05
C TYR A 273 -3.87 14.48 0.12
N PHE A 274 -4.85 15.00 -0.61
CA PHE A 274 -4.73 16.23 -1.38
C PHE A 274 -5.97 17.10 -1.20
N THR A 275 -5.76 18.33 -0.75
CA THR A 275 -6.82 19.33 -0.63
C THR A 275 -6.57 20.42 -1.66
N PRO A 276 -7.40 20.53 -2.70
CA PRO A 276 -7.27 21.61 -3.70
C PRO A 276 -7.34 22.99 -3.04
N ASN A 277 -6.41 23.85 -3.40
CA ASN A 277 -6.34 25.21 -2.88
C ASN A 277 -5.48 26.07 -3.81
N ASP A 278 -6.01 27.19 -4.28
CA ASP A 278 -5.32 28.09 -5.21
C ASP A 278 -4.13 28.85 -4.58
N ASN A 279 -4.01 28.85 -3.25
CA ASN A 279 -2.92 29.50 -2.53
C ASN A 279 -1.73 28.59 -2.24
N ASP A 280 -1.89 27.29 -2.42
CA ASP A 280 -0.85 26.30 -2.16
C ASP A 280 -0.43 25.61 -3.47
N HIS A 281 0.85 25.30 -3.57
CA HIS A 281 1.42 24.55 -4.68
C HIS A 281 2.20 23.36 -4.15
N SER A 282 1.98 22.19 -4.73
CA SER A 282 2.71 20.95 -4.44
C SER A 282 3.23 20.35 -5.72
N SER A 283 4.52 20.10 -5.82
CA SER A 283 5.11 19.40 -6.98
C SER A 283 5.20 17.91 -6.73
N PRO A 284 4.98 17.04 -7.75
CA PRO A 284 5.23 15.60 -7.64
C PRO A 284 6.65 15.22 -7.21
N ASP A 285 7.61 16.12 -7.39
CA ASP A 285 9.01 15.92 -7.01
C ASP A 285 9.31 16.36 -5.56
N ASP A 286 8.38 17.04 -4.89
CA ASP A 286 8.54 17.47 -3.51
C ASP A 286 8.48 16.28 -2.54
N ASP A 287 8.98 16.50 -1.33
CA ASP A 287 8.77 15.62 -0.20
C ASP A 287 7.52 16.09 0.54
N ALA A 288 6.37 15.50 0.25
CA ALA A 288 5.15 15.80 0.99
C ALA A 288 5.36 15.56 2.49
N PRO A 289 4.88 16.46 3.38
CA PRO A 289 4.92 16.22 4.82
C PRO A 289 4.22 14.92 5.16
N TRP A 290 4.81 14.17 6.06
CA TRP A 290 4.27 12.89 6.50
C TRP A 290 4.22 12.77 8.01
N GLU A 291 3.30 11.94 8.50
CA GLU A 291 3.20 11.59 9.90
C GLU A 291 2.93 10.09 10.09
N TYR A 292 3.36 9.57 11.24
CA TYR A 292 2.99 8.22 11.65
C TYR A 292 1.63 8.25 12.33
N PHE A 293 0.72 7.39 11.88
CA PHE A 293 -0.63 7.30 12.41
C PHE A 293 -0.82 5.99 13.20
N PRO A 294 -0.80 6.04 14.53
CA PRO A 294 -1.06 4.86 15.36
C PRO A 294 -2.56 4.53 15.34
N ILE A 295 -2.90 3.27 15.12
CA ILE A 295 -4.29 2.79 15.21
C ILE A 295 -4.68 2.39 16.63
N ARG A 296 -3.69 2.24 17.51
CA ARG A 296 -3.88 1.93 18.93
C ARG A 296 -3.28 3.02 19.82
N ASN A 297 -3.86 3.15 21.01
CA ASN A 297 -3.33 4.01 22.06
C ASN A 297 -2.19 3.28 22.83
N GLU A 298 -1.61 3.96 23.81
CA GLU A 298 -0.53 3.40 24.65
C GLU A 298 -0.93 2.13 25.44
N LYS A 299 -2.23 1.89 25.62
CA LYS A 299 -2.77 0.70 26.29
C LYS A 299 -3.04 -0.45 25.32
N GLY A 300 -2.81 -0.27 24.01
CA GLY A 300 -3.09 -1.24 22.98
C GLY A 300 -4.57 -1.27 22.53
N GLU A 301 -5.38 -0.31 22.94
CA GLU A 301 -6.80 -0.21 22.57
C GLU A 301 -6.95 0.56 21.25
N TYR A 302 -7.92 0.16 20.41
CA TYR A 302 -8.20 0.87 19.15
C TYR A 302 -8.69 2.31 19.39
N ARG A 303 -8.20 3.24 18.59
CA ARG A 303 -8.58 4.66 18.60
C ARG A 303 -9.86 4.87 17.77
N PHE A 304 -10.98 4.42 18.26
CA PHE A 304 -12.27 4.37 17.54
C PHE A 304 -12.84 5.73 17.11
N GLU A 305 -12.25 6.84 17.53
CA GLU A 305 -12.59 8.18 17.03
C GLU A 305 -12.22 8.39 15.55
N HIS A 306 -11.43 7.48 14.96
CA HIS A 306 -11.03 7.53 13.57
C HIS A 306 -11.70 6.42 12.75
N VAL A 307 -12.28 6.79 11.60
CA VAL A 307 -13.00 5.88 10.71
C VAL A 307 -12.14 4.68 10.29
N LEU A 308 -10.92 4.93 9.80
CA LEU A 308 -10.00 3.85 9.40
C LEU A 308 -9.56 2.93 10.55
N VAL A 309 -9.68 3.38 11.81
CA VAL A 309 -9.41 2.51 12.97
C VAL A 309 -10.59 1.59 13.26
N GLN A 310 -11.82 2.03 13.00
CA GLN A 310 -12.98 1.15 13.05
C GLN A 310 -12.91 0.05 12.01
N ASP A 311 -12.48 0.41 10.79
CA ASP A 311 -12.17 -0.55 9.73
C ASP A 311 -11.08 -1.53 10.16
N ALA A 312 -9.99 -1.03 10.78
CA ALA A 312 -8.90 -1.86 11.30
C ALA A 312 -9.41 -2.96 12.23
N MET A 313 -10.26 -2.60 13.19
CA MET A 313 -10.87 -3.56 14.11
C MET A 313 -11.66 -4.62 13.34
N ALA A 314 -12.49 -4.21 12.36
CA ALA A 314 -13.26 -5.15 11.58
C ALA A 314 -12.36 -6.09 10.77
N TRP A 315 -11.30 -5.57 10.12
CA TRP A 315 -10.38 -6.40 9.33
C TRP A 315 -9.56 -7.36 10.19
N GLU A 316 -9.00 -6.90 11.31
CA GLU A 316 -8.15 -7.72 12.17
C GLU A 316 -8.91 -8.82 12.89
N THR A 317 -10.16 -8.54 13.27
CA THR A 317 -11.02 -9.53 13.99
C THR A 317 -11.56 -10.63 13.09
N GLN A 318 -11.49 -10.49 11.76
CA GLN A 318 -11.79 -11.56 10.81
C GLN A 318 -10.73 -12.67 10.79
N GLY A 319 -9.57 -12.46 11.42
CA GLY A 319 -8.40 -13.33 11.33
C GLY A 319 -7.42 -12.91 10.25
N ALA A 320 -6.19 -13.42 10.28
CA ALA A 320 -5.11 -13.00 9.40
C ALA A 320 -4.36 -14.20 8.78
N PRO A 321 -4.73 -14.65 7.57
CA PRO A 321 -5.84 -14.18 6.70
C PRO A 321 -7.21 -14.66 7.19
N ALA A 322 -8.27 -13.96 6.80
CA ALA A 322 -9.64 -14.40 7.05
C ALA A 322 -9.93 -15.74 6.38
N ASP A 323 -10.66 -16.60 7.08
CA ASP A 323 -11.11 -17.90 6.55
C ASP A 323 -12.38 -17.72 5.72
N ARG A 324 -12.24 -17.67 4.41
CA ARG A 324 -13.35 -17.50 3.46
C ARG A 324 -14.06 -18.79 3.09
N THR A 325 -13.67 -19.91 3.70
CA THR A 325 -14.35 -21.19 3.50
C THR A 325 -15.66 -21.28 4.28
N GLU A 326 -15.81 -20.46 5.34
CA GLU A 326 -16.98 -20.44 6.21
C GLU A 326 -17.86 -19.19 6.02
N GLU A 327 -17.51 -18.29 5.09
CA GLU A 327 -18.26 -17.06 4.86
C GLU A 327 -19.57 -17.28 4.10
N HIS A 328 -20.56 -16.42 4.33
CA HIS A 328 -21.86 -16.45 3.67
C HIS A 328 -22.12 -15.10 2.99
N LEU A 329 -21.84 -15.03 1.70
CA LEU A 329 -22.05 -13.82 0.91
C LEU A 329 -23.48 -13.72 0.39
N GLY A 330 -24.07 -12.53 0.51
CA GLY A 330 -25.38 -12.18 -0.01
C GLY A 330 -25.31 -11.25 -1.23
N VAL A 331 -26.44 -10.69 -1.59
CA VAL A 331 -26.55 -9.72 -2.71
C VAL A 331 -25.76 -8.45 -2.40
N GLY A 332 -25.69 -8.02 -1.15
CA GLY A 332 -24.92 -6.84 -0.75
C GLY A 332 -23.40 -6.97 -0.95
N ASP A 333 -22.90 -8.20 -1.16
CA ASP A 333 -21.47 -8.50 -1.33
C ASP A 333 -21.04 -8.60 -2.81
N GLU A 334 -21.87 -8.12 -3.74
CA GLU A 334 -21.63 -8.23 -5.18
C GLU A 334 -20.28 -7.61 -5.59
N GLY A 335 -19.88 -6.50 -4.96
CA GLY A 335 -18.56 -5.87 -5.15
C GLY A 335 -17.41 -6.78 -4.74
N ILE A 336 -17.52 -7.50 -3.63
CA ILE A 336 -16.53 -8.46 -3.15
C ILE A 336 -16.39 -9.64 -4.11
N ILE A 337 -17.53 -10.17 -4.59
CA ILE A 337 -17.56 -11.27 -5.56
C ILE A 337 -16.87 -10.85 -6.87
N LEU A 338 -17.17 -9.64 -7.35
CA LEU A 338 -16.56 -9.08 -8.56
C LEU A 338 -15.04 -8.88 -8.38
N LEU A 339 -14.59 -8.30 -7.26
CA LEU A 339 -13.17 -8.11 -6.96
C LEU A 339 -12.41 -9.44 -7.01
N ARG A 340 -12.91 -10.47 -6.33
CA ARG A 340 -12.30 -11.80 -6.32
C ARG A 340 -12.26 -12.45 -7.71
N LYS A 341 -13.30 -12.24 -8.51
CA LYS A 341 -13.33 -12.71 -9.90
C LYS A 341 -12.20 -12.06 -10.71
N ILE A 342 -12.07 -10.75 -10.67
CA ILE A 342 -11.03 -10.03 -11.42
C ILE A 342 -9.64 -10.43 -10.93
N LEU A 343 -9.42 -10.56 -9.62
CA LEU A 343 -8.15 -11.05 -9.07
C LEU A 343 -7.76 -12.43 -9.60
N ARG A 344 -8.70 -13.37 -9.65
CA ARG A 344 -8.45 -14.69 -10.22
C ARG A 344 -8.09 -14.62 -11.70
N GLU A 345 -8.80 -13.80 -12.47
CA GLU A 345 -8.52 -13.61 -13.90
C GLU A 345 -7.10 -13.05 -14.11
N GLN A 346 -6.69 -12.05 -13.32
CA GLN A 346 -5.35 -11.47 -13.39
C GLN A 346 -4.26 -12.48 -12.97
N ILE A 347 -4.48 -13.25 -11.93
CA ILE A 347 -3.58 -14.31 -11.50
C ILE A 347 -3.39 -15.34 -12.63
N GLU A 348 -4.47 -15.74 -13.32
CA GLU A 348 -4.39 -16.71 -14.41
C GLU A 348 -3.66 -16.14 -15.65
N ILE A 349 -3.76 -14.83 -15.92
CA ILE A 349 -2.98 -14.19 -16.98
C ILE A 349 -1.48 -14.29 -16.65
N VAL A 350 -1.11 -13.94 -15.42
CA VAL A 350 0.29 -14.00 -14.98
C VAL A 350 0.85 -15.41 -14.98
N LYS A 351 0.08 -16.41 -14.53
CA LYS A 351 0.48 -17.83 -14.59
C LYS A 351 0.77 -18.32 -16.01
N LYS A 352 0.07 -17.79 -17.01
CA LYS A 352 0.29 -18.09 -18.43
C LYS A 352 1.43 -17.29 -19.06
N GLY A 353 2.15 -16.49 -18.27
CA GLY A 353 3.26 -15.65 -18.73
C GLY A 353 2.80 -14.36 -19.42
N GLY A 354 1.53 -13.99 -19.29
CA GLY A 354 1.00 -12.71 -19.75
C GLY A 354 1.35 -11.59 -18.81
N ASP A 355 1.22 -10.36 -19.30
CA ASP A 355 1.24 -9.13 -18.51
C ASP A 355 -0.18 -8.56 -18.42
N HIS A 356 -0.49 -7.82 -17.38
CA HIS A 356 -1.87 -7.37 -17.07
C HIS A 356 -1.92 -5.84 -16.91
#